data_ee2524e1e9c6f3aa0f1499e938ed030e
#
_entry.id   ee2524e1e9c6f3aa0f1499e938ed030e
#
_cell.length_a   1.000
_cell.length_b   1.000
_cell.length_c   1.000
_cell.angle_alpha   90.00
_cell.angle_beta   90.00
_cell.angle_gamma   90.00
#
_symmetry.space_group_name_H-M   'P 1'
#
loop_
_entity.id
_entity.type
_entity.pdbx_description
1 polymer ?
#
loop_
_entity_poly.entity_id
_entity_poly.type
_entity_poly.pdbx_seq_one_letter_code
_entity_poly.pdbx_strand_id
1 'polypeptide(L)'
;GEVVSLDGPGRDIAYVTLADDTRLPLRGLMVAAPHRFRQPQLFSSLDLATTPSGHIRVDEVGATSVAGVWAVGDLTSPMASVARAIAAGSAAAAAITHDLVAAS
;
A
#
# COMPACT_ATOMS: atom_id res chain seq x y z
N GLY A 1 13.87 18.23 -0.66
CA GLY A 1 12.80 19.10 -1.15
C GLY A 1 11.79 18.36 -2.02
N GLU A 2 10.68 18.99 -2.24
CA GLU A 2 9.61 18.41 -3.06
C GLU A 2 9.96 18.49 -4.55
N VAL A 3 9.77 17.39 -5.28
CA VAL A 3 9.97 17.34 -6.75
C VAL A 3 8.70 17.87 -7.41
N VAL A 4 8.84 18.87 -8.29
CA VAL A 4 7.71 19.48 -9.01
C VAL A 4 7.71 19.16 -10.50
N SER A 5 8.85 18.80 -11.10
CA SER A 5 8.90 18.37 -12.49
C SER A 5 10.07 17.45 -12.79
N LEU A 6 9.88 16.67 -13.86
CA LEU A 6 10.89 15.77 -14.42
C LEU A 6 11.15 16.25 -15.85
N ASP A 7 12.41 16.50 -16.21
CA ASP A 7 12.76 17.04 -17.50
C ASP A 7 13.91 16.26 -18.14
N GLY A 8 13.87 16.15 -19.47
CA GLY A 8 14.89 15.49 -20.26
C GLY A 8 14.47 15.26 -21.69
N PRO A 9 15.41 14.88 -22.58
CA PRO A 9 15.12 14.63 -23.98
C PRO A 9 14.35 13.31 -24.16
N GLY A 10 13.26 13.36 -24.93
CA GLY A 10 12.48 12.15 -25.25
C GLY A 10 11.91 11.48 -24.01
N ARG A 11 12.30 10.22 -23.77
CA ARG A 11 11.87 9.42 -22.62
C ARG A 11 12.90 9.38 -21.48
N ASP A 12 14.04 10.05 -21.65
CA ASP A 12 15.12 10.03 -20.67
C ASP A 12 14.97 11.20 -19.69
N ILE A 13 15.22 10.91 -18.41
CA ILE A 13 15.27 11.95 -17.38
C ILE A 13 16.69 12.51 -17.34
N ALA A 14 16.83 13.84 -17.53
CA ALA A 14 18.12 14.52 -17.41
C ALA A 14 18.27 15.21 -16.05
N TYR A 15 17.19 15.77 -15.52
CA TYR A 15 17.20 16.43 -14.21
C TYR A 15 15.78 16.49 -13.63
N VAL A 16 15.70 16.73 -12.32
CA VAL A 16 14.46 17.04 -11.62
C VAL A 16 14.53 18.47 -11.10
N THR A 17 13.39 19.14 -11.08
CA THR A 17 13.25 20.46 -10.48
C THR A 17 12.51 20.34 -9.16
N LEU A 18 13.06 20.95 -8.12
CA LEU A 18 12.45 20.99 -6.80
C LEU A 18 11.55 22.22 -6.65
N ALA A 19 10.74 22.25 -5.60
CA ALA A 19 9.81 23.35 -5.33
C ALA A 19 10.51 24.69 -5.11
N ASP A 20 11.78 24.71 -4.72
CA ASP A 20 12.62 25.90 -4.57
C ASP A 20 13.39 26.30 -5.85
N ASP A 21 12.99 25.72 -7.01
CA ASP A 21 13.62 25.90 -8.33
C ASP A 21 15.01 25.27 -8.47
N THR A 22 15.49 24.53 -7.48
CA THR A 22 16.75 23.79 -7.57
C THR A 22 16.62 22.67 -8.60
N ARG A 23 17.61 22.53 -9.48
CA ARG A 23 17.69 21.45 -10.46
C ARG A 23 18.77 20.44 -10.07
N LEU A 24 18.38 19.16 -10.03
CA LEU A 24 19.28 18.06 -9.73
C LEU A 24 19.44 17.18 -10.96
N PRO A 25 20.67 17.01 -11.49
CA PRO A 25 20.90 16.10 -12.61
C PRO A 25 20.75 14.65 -12.14
N LEU A 26 19.96 13.85 -12.86
CA LEU A 26 19.70 12.45 -12.55
C LEU A 26 19.65 11.62 -13.83
N ARG A 27 20.03 10.35 -13.73
CA ARG A 27 19.83 9.33 -14.77
C ARG A 27 18.67 8.39 -14.49
N GLY A 28 18.21 8.37 -13.27
CA GLY A 28 17.08 7.56 -12.85
C GLY A 28 16.45 8.10 -11.58
N LEU A 29 15.18 7.82 -11.40
CA LEU A 29 14.42 8.25 -10.23
C LEU A 29 13.54 7.11 -9.75
N MET A 30 13.67 6.74 -8.48
CA MET A 30 12.74 5.84 -7.82
C MET A 30 11.86 6.66 -6.89
N VAL A 31 10.55 6.53 -7.03
CA VAL A 31 9.58 7.30 -6.25
C VAL A 31 8.94 6.40 -5.22
N ALA A 32 8.99 6.82 -3.95
CA ALA A 32 8.25 6.21 -2.85
C ALA A 32 7.24 7.24 -2.33
N ALA A 33 6.02 7.19 -2.85
CA ALA A 33 4.97 8.12 -2.47
C ALA A 33 4.06 7.53 -1.39
N PRO A 34 3.47 8.36 -0.52
CA PRO A 34 2.43 7.91 0.40
C PRO A 34 1.25 7.31 -0.35
N HIS A 35 0.70 6.23 0.18
CA HIS A 35 -0.49 5.62 -0.40
C HIS A 35 -1.76 6.29 0.13
N ARG A 36 -2.79 6.33 -0.70
CA ARG A 36 -4.15 6.73 -0.32
C ARG A 36 -5.14 5.67 -0.77
N PHE A 37 -6.12 5.38 0.05
CA PHE A 37 -7.21 4.50 -0.36
C PHE A 37 -8.01 5.18 -1.48
N ARG A 38 -8.23 4.45 -2.55
CA ARG A 38 -8.98 4.96 -3.70
C ARG A 38 -10.47 5.17 -3.37
N GLN A 39 -11.04 4.26 -2.61
CA GLN A 39 -12.47 4.26 -2.26
C GLN A 39 -12.65 3.93 -0.78
N PRO A 40 -12.22 4.80 0.15
CA PRO A 40 -12.30 4.50 1.57
C PRO A 40 -13.73 4.32 2.08
N GLN A 41 -14.73 4.88 1.38
CA GLN A 41 -16.13 4.74 1.73
C GLN A 41 -16.64 3.29 1.68
N LEU A 42 -15.97 2.38 0.95
CA LEU A 42 -16.38 0.98 0.86
C LEU A 42 -16.25 0.24 2.21
N PHE A 43 -15.38 0.71 3.09
CA PHE A 43 -15.12 0.05 4.37
C PHE A 43 -15.07 1.01 5.57
N SER A 44 -15.40 2.30 5.37
CA SER A 44 -15.36 3.29 6.45
C SER A 44 -16.34 2.97 7.57
N SER A 45 -17.46 2.31 7.27
CA SER A 45 -18.44 1.88 8.26
C SER A 45 -17.99 0.71 9.13
N LEU A 46 -16.92 0.01 8.76
CA LEU A 46 -16.40 -1.14 9.51
C LEU A 46 -15.54 -0.72 10.72
N ASP A 47 -15.10 0.53 10.77
CA ASP A 47 -14.26 1.06 11.85
C ASP A 47 -13.01 0.21 12.12
N LEU A 48 -12.29 -0.13 11.06
CA LEU A 48 -11.09 -0.95 11.13
C LEU A 48 -9.94 -0.19 11.79
N ALA A 49 -9.21 -0.83 12.70
CA ALA A 49 -7.99 -0.26 13.27
C ALA A 49 -6.94 -0.07 12.16
N THR A 50 -6.20 1.04 12.25
CA THR A 50 -5.15 1.38 11.29
C THR A 50 -3.79 1.48 11.95
N THR A 51 -2.75 1.40 11.12
CA THR A 51 -1.37 1.62 11.55
C THR A 51 -1.04 3.12 11.58
N PRO A 52 0.09 3.53 12.22
CA PRO A 52 0.52 4.95 12.16
C PRO A 52 0.71 5.49 10.73
N SER A 53 1.01 4.63 9.76
CA SER A 53 1.12 5.01 8.35
C SER A 53 -0.21 5.06 7.61
N GLY A 54 -1.34 4.82 8.29
CA GLY A 54 -2.68 4.89 7.71
C GLY A 54 -3.15 3.62 6.99
N HIS A 55 -2.39 2.54 7.04
CA HIS A 55 -2.80 1.25 6.46
C HIS A 55 -3.72 0.49 7.41
N ILE A 56 -4.50 -0.44 6.89
CA ILE A 56 -5.35 -1.30 7.72
C ILE A 56 -4.44 -2.22 8.54
N ARG A 57 -4.65 -2.24 9.88
CA ARG A 57 -3.90 -3.10 10.78
C ARG A 57 -4.43 -4.53 10.68
N VAL A 58 -3.53 -5.47 10.42
CA VAL A 58 -3.84 -6.89 10.34
C VAL A 58 -2.81 -7.71 11.14
N ASP A 59 -3.20 -8.93 11.49
CA ASP A 59 -2.27 -9.90 12.03
C ASP A 59 -1.48 -10.60 10.90
N GLU A 60 -0.73 -11.64 11.23
CA GLU A 60 0.14 -12.36 10.28
C GLU A 60 -0.61 -13.11 9.17
N VAL A 61 -1.91 -13.31 9.31
CA VAL A 61 -2.74 -13.98 8.28
C VAL A 61 -3.79 -13.05 7.67
N GLY A 62 -3.75 -11.76 7.97
CA GLY A 62 -4.61 -10.76 7.37
C GLY A 62 -5.91 -10.46 8.12
N ALA A 63 -6.10 -10.99 9.32
CA ALA A 63 -7.28 -10.67 10.12
C ALA A 63 -7.20 -9.24 10.65
N THR A 64 -8.29 -8.48 10.45
CA THR A 64 -8.41 -7.09 10.93
C THR A 64 -8.89 -7.05 12.38
N SER A 65 -9.07 -5.85 12.92
CA SER A 65 -9.65 -5.64 14.26
C SER A 65 -11.12 -6.04 14.36
N VAL A 66 -11.80 -6.24 13.24
CA VAL A 66 -13.22 -6.62 13.19
C VAL A 66 -13.34 -8.09 12.80
N ALA A 67 -14.00 -8.89 13.64
CA ALA A 67 -14.20 -10.30 13.39
C ALA A 67 -14.92 -10.55 12.05
N GLY A 68 -14.42 -11.50 11.26
CA GLY A 68 -14.97 -11.83 9.96
C GLY A 68 -14.53 -10.90 8.82
N VAL A 69 -13.67 -9.92 9.10
CA VAL A 69 -13.14 -8.99 8.08
C VAL A 69 -11.63 -9.17 7.98
N TRP A 70 -11.18 -9.37 6.76
CA TRP A 70 -9.78 -9.65 6.43
C TRP A 70 -9.29 -8.64 5.39
N ALA A 71 -8.03 -8.27 5.46
CA ALA A 71 -7.42 -7.37 4.49
C ALA A 71 -6.02 -7.87 4.12
N VAL A 72 -5.69 -7.78 2.85
CA VAL A 72 -4.40 -8.22 2.32
C VAL A 72 -3.90 -7.25 1.24
N GLY A 73 -2.60 -7.31 0.96
CA GLY A 73 -2.00 -6.52 -0.10
C GLY A 73 -1.69 -5.08 0.31
N ASP A 74 -1.76 -4.19 -0.65
CA ASP A 74 -1.35 -2.78 -0.51
C ASP A 74 -2.12 -2.01 0.57
N LEU A 75 -3.33 -2.46 0.90
CA LEU A 75 -4.12 -1.87 1.99
C LEU A 75 -3.45 -2.00 3.36
N THR A 76 -2.55 -2.96 3.53
CA THR A 76 -2.03 -3.36 4.85
C THR A 76 -0.60 -2.93 5.09
N SER A 77 0.12 -2.51 4.05
CA SER A 77 1.56 -2.23 4.19
C SER A 77 2.07 -1.25 3.12
N PRO A 78 2.93 -0.29 3.51
CA PRO A 78 3.63 0.55 2.55
C PRO A 78 4.71 -0.21 1.76
N MET A 79 5.09 -1.40 2.22
CA MET A 79 6.10 -2.26 1.60
C MET A 79 5.48 -3.31 0.68
N ALA A 80 4.33 -3.00 0.11
CA ALA A 80 3.58 -3.90 -0.76
C ALA A 80 4.35 -4.24 -2.03
N SER A 81 4.18 -5.47 -2.49
CA SER A 81 4.67 -5.96 -3.77
C SER A 81 3.71 -7.03 -4.27
N VAL A 82 3.78 -7.34 -5.56
CA VAL A 82 2.94 -8.41 -6.15
C VAL A 82 3.17 -9.74 -5.43
N ALA A 83 4.41 -10.12 -5.19
CA ALA A 83 4.75 -11.36 -4.50
C ALA A 83 4.19 -11.41 -3.08
N ARG A 84 4.31 -10.32 -2.34
CA ARG A 84 3.76 -10.22 -0.97
C ARG A 84 2.24 -10.26 -0.96
N ALA A 85 1.59 -9.62 -1.92
CA ALA A 85 0.13 -9.64 -2.05
C ALA A 85 -0.39 -11.05 -2.34
N ILE A 86 0.27 -11.79 -3.22
CA ILE A 86 -0.07 -13.19 -3.53
C ILE A 86 0.08 -14.07 -2.28
N ALA A 87 1.21 -13.96 -1.57
CA ALA A 87 1.48 -14.73 -0.37
C ALA A 87 0.46 -14.42 0.74
N ALA A 88 0.17 -13.13 0.96
CA ALA A 88 -0.82 -12.70 1.95
C ALA A 88 -2.22 -13.20 1.62
N GLY A 89 -2.62 -13.16 0.35
CA GLY A 89 -3.91 -13.68 -0.10
C GLY A 89 -4.04 -15.18 0.14
N SER A 90 -2.99 -15.94 -0.15
CA SER A 90 -2.95 -17.38 0.10
C SER A 90 -3.08 -17.71 1.60
N ALA A 91 -2.33 -17.01 2.45
CA ALA A 91 -2.38 -17.21 3.89
C ALA A 91 -3.76 -16.85 4.46
N ALA A 92 -4.33 -15.73 4.04
CA ALA A 92 -5.67 -15.32 4.46
C ALA A 92 -6.74 -16.32 4.04
N ALA A 93 -6.70 -16.80 2.80
CA ALA A 93 -7.67 -17.78 2.32
C ALA A 93 -7.64 -19.06 3.16
N ALA A 94 -6.46 -19.56 3.51
CA ALA A 94 -6.31 -20.72 4.36
C ALA A 94 -6.89 -20.47 5.78
N ALA A 95 -6.61 -19.32 6.36
CA ALA A 95 -7.09 -18.95 7.68
C ALA A 95 -8.63 -18.78 7.70
N ILE A 96 -9.19 -18.13 6.69
CA ILE A 96 -10.64 -17.95 6.54
C ILE A 96 -11.33 -19.32 6.42
N THR A 97 -10.78 -20.21 5.59
CA THR A 97 -11.31 -21.56 5.42
C THR A 97 -11.31 -22.33 6.74
N HIS A 98 -10.21 -22.24 7.49
CA HIS A 98 -10.11 -22.86 8.81
C HIS A 98 -11.18 -22.33 9.77
N ASP A 99 -11.36 -21.00 9.81
CA ASP A 99 -12.36 -20.37 10.68
C ASP A 99 -13.80 -20.79 10.33
N LEU A 100 -14.11 -20.86 9.03
CA LEU A 100 -15.43 -21.27 8.56
C LEU A 100 -15.72 -22.73 8.89
N VAL A 101 -14.74 -23.61 8.77
CA VAL A 101 -14.88 -25.03 9.13
C VAL A 101 -15.05 -25.18 10.65
N ALA A 102 -14.29 -24.44 11.46
CA ALA A 102 -14.38 -24.47 12.91
C ALA A 102 -15.73 -23.94 13.45
N ALA A 103 -16.38 -23.03 12.69
CA ALA A 103 -17.66 -22.43 13.06
C ALA A 103 -18.88 -23.29 12.68
N SER A 104 -18.70 -24.33 11.85
CA SER A 104 -19.80 -25.18 11.35
C SER A 104 -20.15 -26.37 12.26
#